data_ad858da6f96dfdb48902f8cf69fe816a
#
_entry.id   ad858da6f96dfdb48902f8cf69fe816a
#
_cell.length_a   1.000
_cell.length_b   1.000
_cell.length_c   1.000
_cell.angle_alpha   90.00
_cell.angle_beta   90.00
_cell.angle_gamma   90.00
#
_symmetry.space_group_name_H-M   'P 1'
#
loop_
_entity.id
_entity.type
_entity.pdbx_description
1 polymer ?
#
loop_
_entity_poly.entity_id
_entity_poly.type
_entity_poly.pdbx_seq_one_letter_code
_entity_poly.pdbx_strand_id
1 'polypeptide(L)'
;MQLPRPRGPVSAAVVGALRGGPFDATAAVAATTAANLREADVQLALWTAYEVGYRGFDDADPDAERDLRVLTWRKAAEDLLEQDLRARTAPMVDEARAAGRSVPDRIAALVREAPGAPLTRHLQKHATREQFQTYLADRSIYHLKETDPQVRVLGWIDGPAKVAHAELLYDEYGGGRPERLHSHLFAEAMRAAGLDATYGAHVDTVDAPTLLSNNVMALFGSQRRLRGAALGHLAAFEATSTDPCRRIAAGAERVGFPEAVAAYFHEHVEADAVHEQVVLGDICGTAVAADPAIEDDVLLGAATCLLVDAEAAQALHDRLVTEQRPAPVLCVVDTERAAS
;
A
#
# COMPACT_ATOMS: atom_id res chain seq x y z
N MET A 1 10.56 -12.29 -8.83
CA MET A 1 11.32 -11.89 -7.60
C MET A 1 11.64 -13.11 -6.76
N GLN A 2 12.59 -13.00 -5.80
CA GLN A 2 12.88 -14.09 -4.87
C GLN A 2 12.04 -13.96 -3.60
N LEU A 3 11.80 -15.08 -2.92
CA LEU A 3 11.18 -15.08 -1.60
C LEU A 3 12.01 -14.24 -0.61
N PRO A 4 11.36 -13.40 0.23
CA PRO A 4 12.07 -12.52 1.15
C PRO A 4 12.80 -13.29 2.24
N ARG A 5 13.77 -12.64 2.87
CA ARG A 5 14.45 -13.19 4.05
C ARG A 5 13.50 -13.17 5.25
N PRO A 6 13.29 -14.33 5.92
CA PRO A 6 12.43 -14.39 7.11
C PRO A 6 12.89 -13.42 8.21
N ARG A 7 11.94 -12.89 8.95
CA ARG A 7 12.17 -11.96 10.08
C ARG A 7 11.83 -12.56 11.43
N GLY A 8 11.37 -13.81 11.44
CA GLY A 8 11.04 -14.55 12.64
C GLY A 8 10.42 -15.91 12.30
N PRO A 9 9.88 -16.62 13.30
CA PRO A 9 9.40 -17.98 13.13
C PRO A 9 8.20 -18.12 12.19
N VAL A 10 7.27 -17.13 12.16
CA VAL A 10 6.07 -17.18 11.32
C VAL A 10 6.45 -17.00 9.85
N SER A 11 7.22 -15.96 9.53
CA SER A 11 7.69 -15.73 8.15
C SER A 11 8.62 -16.85 7.68
N ALA A 12 9.44 -17.42 8.56
CA ALA A 12 10.28 -18.59 8.20
C ALA A 12 9.43 -19.82 7.83
N ALA A 13 8.37 -20.07 8.59
CA ALA A 13 7.47 -21.18 8.31
C ALA A 13 6.73 -20.96 6.96
N VAL A 14 6.20 -19.77 6.71
CA VAL A 14 5.52 -19.44 5.44
C VAL A 14 6.48 -19.53 4.25
N VAL A 15 7.66 -18.91 4.32
CA VAL A 15 8.66 -18.97 3.26
C VAL A 15 9.10 -20.41 2.99
N GLY A 16 9.30 -21.20 4.06
CA GLY A 16 9.62 -22.64 3.93
C GLY A 16 8.52 -23.44 3.23
N ALA A 17 7.25 -23.16 3.58
CA ALA A 17 6.10 -23.82 2.95
C ALA A 17 6.01 -23.47 1.47
N LEU A 18 6.21 -22.20 1.10
CA LEU A 18 6.16 -21.75 -0.29
C LEU A 18 7.30 -22.35 -1.15
N ARG A 19 8.37 -22.84 -0.54
CA ARG A 19 9.41 -23.66 -1.19
C ARG A 19 9.09 -25.16 -1.23
N GLY A 20 7.86 -25.57 -0.91
CA GLY A 20 7.46 -26.96 -0.86
C GLY A 20 7.82 -27.70 0.44
N GLY A 21 8.28 -26.98 1.46
CA GLY A 21 8.64 -27.56 2.76
C GLY A 21 7.44 -27.92 3.65
N PRO A 22 7.68 -28.52 4.82
CA PRO A 22 6.63 -28.81 5.79
C PRO A 22 6.06 -27.52 6.39
N PHE A 23 4.75 -27.50 6.67
CA PHE A 23 4.08 -26.39 7.33
C PHE A 23 3.01 -26.90 8.30
N ASP A 24 3.17 -26.58 9.58
CA ASP A 24 2.15 -26.83 10.60
C ASP A 24 1.25 -25.58 10.74
N ALA A 25 0.11 -25.62 10.06
CA ALA A 25 -0.86 -24.53 10.08
C ALA A 25 -1.37 -24.24 11.50
N THR A 26 -1.56 -25.28 12.33
CA THR A 26 -2.05 -25.12 13.71
C THR A 26 -1.03 -24.39 14.58
N ALA A 27 0.23 -24.78 14.49
CA ALA A 27 1.31 -24.12 15.22
C ALA A 27 1.51 -22.66 14.72
N ALA A 28 1.46 -22.42 13.41
CA ALA A 28 1.57 -21.09 12.84
C ALA A 28 0.41 -20.16 13.25
N VAL A 29 -0.83 -20.68 13.28
CA VAL A 29 -2.00 -19.94 13.80
C VAL A 29 -1.81 -19.61 15.28
N ALA A 30 -1.40 -20.57 16.10
CA ALA A 30 -1.16 -20.35 17.53
C ALA A 30 -0.03 -19.34 17.80
N ALA A 31 0.98 -19.27 16.91
CA ALA A 31 2.08 -18.32 16.99
C ALA A 31 1.68 -16.90 16.53
N THR A 32 0.53 -16.74 15.84
CA THR A 32 0.03 -15.45 15.36
C THR A 32 -1.05 -14.95 16.31
N THR A 33 -0.76 -13.89 17.05
CA THR A 33 -1.62 -13.35 18.11
C THR A 33 -1.84 -11.86 17.92
N ALA A 34 -2.85 -11.29 18.59
CA ALA A 34 -3.07 -9.84 18.59
C ALA A 34 -1.84 -9.04 19.10
N ALA A 35 -1.00 -9.64 19.94
CA ALA A 35 0.19 -8.97 20.48
C ALA A 35 1.31 -8.81 19.45
N ASN A 36 1.50 -9.77 18.54
CA ASN A 36 2.57 -9.75 17.53
C ASN A 36 2.06 -9.49 16.10
N LEU A 37 0.76 -9.35 15.92
CA LEU A 37 0.12 -9.20 14.62
C LEU A 37 0.76 -8.09 13.77
N ARG A 38 1.14 -6.98 14.38
CA ARG A 38 1.72 -5.81 13.69
C ARG A 38 3.25 -5.83 13.64
N GLU A 39 3.87 -6.92 14.10
CA GLU A 39 5.31 -7.05 14.04
C GLU A 39 5.82 -7.50 12.67
N ALA A 40 7.09 -7.23 12.40
CA ALA A 40 7.72 -7.47 11.11
C ALA A 40 7.65 -8.93 10.65
N ASP A 41 7.65 -9.88 11.57
CA ASP A 41 7.57 -11.31 11.26
C ASP A 41 6.20 -11.67 10.65
N VAL A 42 5.10 -11.30 11.32
CA VAL A 42 3.75 -11.62 10.85
C VAL A 42 3.38 -10.79 9.62
N GLN A 43 3.77 -9.51 9.57
CA GLN A 43 3.47 -8.65 8.43
C GLN A 43 4.22 -9.08 7.17
N LEU A 44 5.47 -9.53 7.29
CA LEU A 44 6.20 -10.10 6.16
C LEU A 44 5.59 -11.44 5.70
N ALA A 45 5.17 -12.28 6.63
CA ALA A 45 4.49 -13.54 6.31
C ALA A 45 3.19 -13.32 5.54
N LEU A 46 2.37 -12.34 5.97
CA LEU A 46 1.13 -11.94 5.27
C LEU A 46 1.43 -11.40 3.87
N TRP A 47 2.38 -10.47 3.76
CA TRP A 47 2.79 -9.91 2.47
C TRP A 47 3.23 -11.04 1.51
N THR A 48 4.07 -11.95 1.98
CA THR A 48 4.56 -13.08 1.19
C THR A 48 3.43 -14.01 0.74
N ALA A 49 2.45 -14.26 1.63
CA ALA A 49 1.28 -15.08 1.33
C ALA A 49 0.27 -14.40 0.37
N TYR A 50 0.29 -13.08 0.24
CA TYR A 50 -0.47 -12.37 -0.79
C TYR A 50 0.27 -12.36 -2.13
N GLU A 51 1.58 -12.08 -2.10
CA GLU A 51 2.37 -11.90 -3.31
C GLU A 51 2.58 -13.21 -4.10
N VAL A 52 2.54 -14.37 -3.45
CA VAL A 52 2.62 -15.67 -4.15
C VAL A 52 1.49 -15.83 -5.18
N GLY A 53 0.30 -15.29 -4.90
CA GLY A 53 -0.84 -15.31 -5.83
C GLY A 53 -0.97 -14.05 -6.69
N TYR A 54 -0.03 -13.11 -6.59
CA TYR A 54 -0.02 -11.89 -7.40
C TYR A 54 1.05 -11.97 -8.52
N ARG A 55 2.32 -11.83 -8.18
CA ARG A 55 3.43 -11.95 -9.16
C ARG A 55 4.28 -13.20 -8.96
N GLY A 56 4.08 -13.90 -7.85
CA GLY A 56 4.82 -15.10 -7.52
C GLY A 56 6.29 -14.84 -7.18
N PHE A 57 6.98 -15.94 -6.89
CA PHE A 57 8.40 -15.93 -6.58
C PHE A 57 9.11 -16.99 -7.42
N ASP A 58 10.32 -16.68 -7.93
CA ASP A 58 11.06 -17.55 -8.83
C ASP A 58 11.58 -18.82 -8.12
N ASP A 59 11.70 -18.77 -6.78
CA ASP A 59 12.16 -19.85 -5.91
C ASP A 59 11.02 -20.49 -5.07
N ALA A 60 9.75 -20.19 -5.42
CA ALA A 60 8.59 -20.86 -4.82
C ALA A 60 8.19 -22.10 -5.62
N ASP A 61 7.51 -23.02 -4.94
CA ASP A 61 6.82 -24.14 -5.60
C ASP A 61 5.72 -23.57 -6.54
N PRO A 62 5.57 -24.09 -7.77
CA PRO A 62 4.56 -23.61 -8.71
C PRO A 62 3.11 -23.68 -8.20
N ASP A 63 2.81 -24.62 -7.29
CA ASP A 63 1.47 -24.78 -6.69
C ASP A 63 1.32 -24.06 -5.33
N ALA A 64 2.33 -23.33 -4.88
CA ALA A 64 2.38 -22.71 -3.55
C ALA A 64 1.22 -21.76 -3.26
N GLU A 65 0.69 -21.06 -4.29
CA GLU A 65 -0.47 -20.16 -4.12
C GLU A 65 -1.74 -20.88 -3.65
N ARG A 66 -1.80 -22.20 -3.87
CA ARG A 66 -2.94 -23.07 -3.55
C ARG A 66 -2.69 -23.97 -2.35
N ASP A 67 -1.59 -23.80 -1.62
CA ASP A 67 -1.30 -24.57 -0.40
C ASP A 67 -2.34 -24.27 0.67
N LEU A 68 -3.25 -25.22 0.89
CA LEU A 68 -4.35 -25.09 1.86
C LEU A 68 -3.86 -24.87 3.29
N ARG A 69 -2.65 -25.29 3.62
CA ARG A 69 -2.06 -25.09 4.95
C ARG A 69 -1.73 -23.60 5.15
N VAL A 70 -1.07 -22.98 4.16
CA VAL A 70 -0.76 -21.55 4.16
C VAL A 70 -2.04 -20.71 4.08
N LEU A 71 -3.00 -21.10 3.24
CA LEU A 71 -4.31 -20.44 3.13
C LEU A 71 -5.11 -20.51 4.46
N THR A 72 -5.03 -21.61 5.19
CA THR A 72 -5.66 -21.74 6.52
C THR A 72 -5.04 -20.76 7.52
N TRP A 73 -3.72 -20.67 7.58
CA TRP A 73 -3.03 -19.70 8.41
C TRP A 73 -3.35 -18.26 8.00
N ARG A 74 -3.27 -17.96 6.69
CA ARG A 74 -3.56 -16.61 6.19
C ARG A 74 -4.96 -16.15 6.58
N LYS A 75 -5.97 -17.03 6.43
CA LYS A 75 -7.32 -16.71 6.86
C LYS A 75 -7.40 -16.33 8.34
N ALA A 76 -6.75 -17.09 9.22
CA ALA A 76 -6.77 -16.79 10.65
C ALA A 76 -6.05 -15.46 10.96
N ALA A 77 -4.93 -15.17 10.30
CA ALA A 77 -4.21 -13.91 10.43
C ALA A 77 -5.04 -12.72 9.89
N GLU A 78 -5.75 -12.91 8.77
CA GLU A 78 -6.68 -11.93 8.20
C GLU A 78 -7.85 -11.62 9.15
N ASP A 79 -8.44 -12.64 9.78
CA ASP A 79 -9.54 -12.45 10.75
C ASP A 79 -9.08 -11.61 11.97
N LEU A 80 -7.86 -11.89 12.48
CA LEU A 80 -7.25 -11.10 13.56
C LEU A 80 -6.95 -9.66 13.12
N LEU A 81 -6.42 -9.50 11.91
CA LEU A 81 -6.09 -8.19 11.36
C LEU A 81 -7.34 -7.34 11.18
N GLU A 82 -8.39 -7.88 10.61
CA GLU A 82 -9.67 -7.16 10.47
C GLU A 82 -10.24 -6.77 11.82
N GLN A 83 -10.19 -7.66 12.82
CA GLN A 83 -10.64 -7.34 14.17
C GLN A 83 -9.84 -6.20 14.80
N ASP A 84 -8.51 -6.21 14.69
CA ASP A 84 -7.63 -5.13 15.16
C ASP A 84 -7.97 -3.80 14.47
N LEU A 85 -8.08 -3.81 13.14
CA LEU A 85 -8.42 -2.62 12.36
C LEU A 85 -9.77 -2.03 12.75
N ARG A 86 -10.81 -2.86 12.86
CA ARG A 86 -12.15 -2.40 13.28
C ARG A 86 -12.12 -1.79 14.69
N ALA A 87 -11.41 -2.41 15.63
CA ALA A 87 -11.29 -1.90 16.99
C ALA A 87 -10.56 -0.55 17.04
N ARG A 88 -9.49 -0.41 16.29
CA ARG A 88 -8.64 0.79 16.26
C ARG A 88 -9.29 1.97 15.53
N THR A 89 -10.07 1.70 14.49
CA THR A 89 -10.73 2.75 13.70
C THR A 89 -12.11 3.12 14.21
N ALA A 90 -12.71 2.35 15.11
CA ALA A 90 -14.06 2.59 15.62
C ALA A 90 -14.30 4.05 16.10
N PRO A 91 -13.41 4.67 16.89
CA PRO A 91 -13.60 6.06 17.31
C PRO A 91 -13.65 7.03 16.12
N MET A 92 -12.76 6.86 15.14
CA MET A 92 -12.70 7.70 13.92
C MET A 92 -13.98 7.56 13.09
N VAL A 93 -14.48 6.31 12.94
CA VAL A 93 -15.73 6.03 12.21
C VAL A 93 -16.94 6.65 12.92
N ASP A 94 -17.01 6.57 14.24
CA ASP A 94 -18.10 7.16 15.02
C ASP A 94 -18.11 8.70 14.93
N GLU A 95 -16.94 9.33 15.00
CA GLU A 95 -16.77 10.77 14.79
C GLU A 95 -17.19 11.19 13.38
N ALA A 96 -16.78 10.44 12.35
CA ALA A 96 -17.16 10.72 10.97
C ALA A 96 -18.66 10.61 10.74
N ARG A 97 -19.33 9.62 11.34
CA ARG A 97 -20.79 9.50 11.27
C ARG A 97 -21.52 10.69 11.91
N ALA A 98 -20.97 11.24 13.00
CA ALA A 98 -21.53 12.42 13.64
C ALA A 98 -21.28 13.71 12.85
N ALA A 99 -20.20 13.79 12.08
CA ALA A 99 -19.76 15.00 11.39
C ALA A 99 -20.41 15.24 10.03
N GLY A 100 -20.90 14.18 9.34
CA GLY A 100 -21.37 14.28 7.96
C GLY A 100 -22.75 13.67 7.72
N ARG A 101 -23.47 14.20 6.70
CA ARG A 101 -24.80 13.71 6.30
C ARG A 101 -24.76 12.65 5.22
N SER A 102 -23.75 12.70 4.35
CA SER A 102 -23.53 11.76 3.27
C SER A 102 -22.20 11.03 3.45
N VAL A 103 -22.00 9.92 2.73
CA VAL A 103 -20.73 9.19 2.74
C VAL A 103 -19.55 10.05 2.29
N PRO A 104 -19.64 10.83 1.20
CA PRO A 104 -18.61 11.79 0.84
C PRO A 104 -18.26 12.78 1.97
N ASP A 105 -19.28 13.36 2.64
CA ASP A 105 -19.04 14.30 3.76
C ASP A 105 -18.31 13.62 4.92
N ARG A 106 -18.65 12.36 5.22
CA ARG A 106 -18.04 11.57 6.30
C ARG A 106 -16.58 11.22 6.00
N ILE A 107 -16.28 10.81 4.76
CA ILE A 107 -14.90 10.56 4.35
C ILE A 107 -14.09 11.85 4.36
N ALA A 108 -14.66 12.95 3.85
CA ALA A 108 -14.02 14.27 3.90
C ALA A 108 -13.77 14.75 5.35
N ALA A 109 -14.62 14.38 6.30
CA ALA A 109 -14.39 14.65 7.72
C ALA A 109 -13.20 13.84 8.25
N LEU A 110 -13.10 12.54 7.94
CA LEU A 110 -11.95 11.70 8.29
C LEU A 110 -10.64 12.29 7.75
N VAL A 111 -10.62 12.65 6.47
CA VAL A 111 -9.44 13.24 5.80
C VAL A 111 -9.01 14.56 6.47
N ARG A 112 -9.96 15.41 6.83
CA ARG A 112 -9.69 16.70 7.46
C ARG A 112 -9.08 16.57 8.86
N GLU A 113 -9.50 15.57 9.63
CA GLU A 113 -8.98 15.29 10.97
C GLU A 113 -7.71 14.41 10.96
N ALA A 114 -7.32 13.89 9.79
CA ALA A 114 -6.13 13.07 9.67
C ALA A 114 -4.86 13.83 10.09
N PRO A 115 -3.99 13.26 10.93
CA PRO A 115 -2.77 13.90 11.32
C PRO A 115 -1.85 14.09 10.11
N GLY A 116 -1.42 15.32 9.88
CA GLY A 116 -0.48 15.61 8.79
C GLY A 116 0.86 14.91 9.01
N ALA A 117 1.31 14.13 8.04
CA ALA A 117 2.55 13.36 8.17
C ALA A 117 3.80 14.27 8.19
N PRO A 118 4.68 14.16 9.20
CA PRO A 118 5.93 14.91 9.26
C PRO A 118 6.89 14.52 8.14
N LEU A 119 6.77 13.29 7.62
CA LEU A 119 7.63 12.70 6.59
C LEU A 119 7.72 13.57 5.34
N THR A 120 6.60 13.98 4.75
CA THR A 120 6.61 14.74 3.49
C THR A 120 7.20 16.13 3.64
N ARG A 121 7.02 16.76 4.82
CA ARG A 121 7.69 18.03 5.15
C ARG A 121 9.21 17.83 5.33
N HIS A 122 9.62 16.72 5.93
CA HIS A 122 11.04 16.37 6.06
C HIS A 122 11.65 16.14 4.67
N LEU A 123 11.01 15.36 3.80
CA LEU A 123 11.46 15.14 2.42
C LEU A 123 11.58 16.46 1.66
N GLN A 124 10.59 17.33 1.77
CA GLN A 124 10.58 18.64 1.11
C GLN A 124 11.76 19.52 1.52
N LYS A 125 12.05 19.61 2.84
CA LYS A 125 12.89 20.67 3.40
C LYS A 125 14.27 20.21 3.87
N HIS A 126 14.38 18.97 4.33
CA HIS A 126 15.52 18.55 5.15
C HIS A 126 16.22 17.28 4.67
N ALA A 127 15.51 16.38 4.01
CA ALA A 127 16.05 15.08 3.60
C ALA A 127 17.28 15.23 2.72
N THR A 128 18.28 14.36 2.96
CA THR A 128 19.40 14.17 2.06
C THR A 128 18.98 13.34 0.85
N ARG A 129 19.86 13.22 -0.15
CA ARG A 129 19.63 12.36 -1.31
C ARG A 129 19.45 10.90 -0.91
N GLU A 130 20.26 10.40 0.00
CA GLU A 130 20.22 9.03 0.50
C GLU A 130 18.93 8.74 1.29
N GLN A 131 18.47 9.68 2.11
CA GLN A 131 17.20 9.58 2.80
C GLN A 131 16.02 9.54 1.81
N PHE A 132 16.10 10.32 0.75
CA PHE A 132 15.09 10.29 -0.31
C PHE A 132 15.10 8.95 -1.07
N GLN A 133 16.28 8.39 -1.35
CA GLN A 133 16.41 7.04 -1.93
C GLN A 133 15.80 5.98 -0.99
N THR A 134 16.04 6.09 0.32
CA THR A 134 15.40 5.19 1.32
C THR A 134 13.88 5.29 1.27
N TYR A 135 13.33 6.50 1.14
CA TYR A 135 11.89 6.71 0.97
C TYR A 135 11.37 6.02 -0.31
N LEU A 136 12.00 6.21 -1.46
CA LEU A 136 11.59 5.57 -2.71
C LEU A 136 11.65 4.04 -2.62
N ALA A 137 12.70 3.50 -2.02
CA ALA A 137 12.85 2.06 -1.81
C ALA A 137 11.76 1.48 -0.89
N ASP A 138 11.44 2.17 0.21
CA ASP A 138 10.38 1.76 1.14
C ASP A 138 9.01 1.73 0.47
N ARG A 139 8.70 2.75 -0.33
CA ARG A 139 7.41 2.87 -1.03
C ARG A 139 7.29 1.97 -2.27
N SER A 140 8.37 1.37 -2.72
CA SER A 140 8.41 0.55 -3.95
C SER A 140 7.49 -0.67 -3.91
N ILE A 141 7.22 -1.25 -2.71
CA ILE A 141 6.34 -2.41 -2.56
C ILE A 141 4.86 -2.10 -2.88
N TYR A 142 4.49 -0.83 -2.93
CA TYR A 142 3.18 -0.38 -3.40
C TYR A 142 3.27 0.26 -4.79
N HIS A 143 4.05 1.32 -4.98
CA HIS A 143 4.02 2.11 -6.21
C HIS A 143 4.45 1.33 -7.47
N LEU A 144 5.22 0.24 -7.34
CA LEU A 144 5.52 -0.66 -8.47
C LEU A 144 4.36 -1.62 -8.82
N LYS A 145 3.26 -1.60 -8.06
CA LYS A 145 1.99 -2.31 -8.34
C LYS A 145 0.78 -1.41 -8.16
N GLU A 146 0.99 -0.11 -8.25
CA GLU A 146 -0.03 0.91 -8.03
C GLU A 146 -1.30 0.57 -8.79
N THR A 147 -2.44 0.70 -8.09
CA THR A 147 -3.78 0.41 -8.59
C THR A 147 -4.14 -1.08 -8.74
N ASP A 148 -3.20 -1.98 -8.98
CA ASP A 148 -3.49 -3.42 -9.13
C ASP A 148 -4.36 -4.02 -8.01
N PRO A 149 -4.22 -3.68 -6.72
CA PRO A 149 -5.10 -4.17 -5.67
C PRO A 149 -6.57 -3.82 -5.86
N GLN A 150 -6.89 -2.74 -6.59
CA GLN A 150 -8.24 -2.23 -6.79
C GLN A 150 -9.00 -2.91 -7.94
N VAL A 151 -8.29 -3.58 -8.85
CA VAL A 151 -8.88 -4.19 -10.05
C VAL A 151 -9.95 -5.22 -9.73
N ARG A 152 -9.74 -6.04 -8.70
CA ARG A 152 -10.71 -7.07 -8.31
C ARG A 152 -12.04 -6.51 -7.84
N VAL A 153 -12.03 -5.32 -7.25
CA VAL A 153 -13.22 -4.64 -6.73
C VAL A 153 -14.20 -4.31 -7.85
N LEU A 154 -13.69 -4.02 -9.06
CA LEU A 154 -14.50 -3.74 -10.24
C LEU A 154 -15.50 -4.88 -10.55
N GLY A 155 -15.12 -6.12 -10.27
CA GLY A 155 -16.00 -7.28 -10.45
C GLY A 155 -17.12 -7.41 -9.40
N TRP A 156 -17.06 -6.63 -8.31
CA TRP A 156 -17.95 -6.77 -7.14
C TRP A 156 -18.91 -5.61 -6.95
N ILE A 157 -18.83 -4.59 -7.79
CA ILE A 157 -19.70 -3.41 -7.80
C ILE A 157 -20.39 -3.30 -9.16
N ASP A 158 -21.48 -2.55 -9.21
CA ASP A 158 -22.31 -2.39 -10.39
C ASP A 158 -22.69 -0.91 -10.62
N GLY A 159 -23.35 -0.65 -11.75
CA GLY A 159 -23.94 0.65 -12.08
C GLY A 159 -22.92 1.80 -12.19
N PRO A 160 -23.29 3.02 -11.73
CA PRO A 160 -22.43 4.20 -11.85
C PRO A 160 -21.09 4.04 -11.16
N ALA A 161 -21.06 3.45 -9.95
CA ALA A 161 -19.81 3.22 -9.19
C ALA A 161 -18.82 2.39 -10.00
N LYS A 162 -19.28 1.35 -10.70
CA LYS A 162 -18.43 0.51 -11.56
C LYS A 162 -17.84 1.29 -12.72
N VAL A 163 -18.64 2.14 -13.37
CA VAL A 163 -18.19 2.94 -14.52
C VAL A 163 -17.12 3.93 -14.06
N ALA A 164 -17.39 4.67 -12.99
CA ALA A 164 -16.43 5.63 -12.42
C ALA A 164 -15.13 4.94 -11.94
N HIS A 165 -15.24 3.77 -11.30
CA HIS A 165 -14.07 3.00 -10.89
C HIS A 165 -13.25 2.50 -12.10
N ALA A 166 -13.91 2.09 -13.19
CA ALA A 166 -13.22 1.69 -14.42
C ALA A 166 -12.53 2.87 -15.11
N GLU A 167 -13.12 4.07 -15.05
CA GLU A 167 -12.52 5.30 -15.57
C GLU A 167 -11.25 5.66 -14.76
N LEU A 168 -11.33 5.65 -13.44
CA LEU A 168 -10.16 5.86 -12.58
C LEU A 168 -9.05 4.85 -12.89
N LEU A 169 -9.37 3.55 -12.95
CA LEU A 169 -8.39 2.53 -13.33
C LEU A 169 -7.78 2.79 -14.71
N TYR A 170 -8.57 3.26 -15.68
CA TYR A 170 -8.08 3.59 -17.01
C TYR A 170 -7.04 4.72 -16.96
N ASP A 171 -7.27 5.77 -16.15
CA ASP A 171 -6.34 6.86 -15.98
C ASP A 171 -5.06 6.40 -15.28
N GLU A 172 -5.18 5.62 -14.20
CA GLU A 172 -4.07 5.01 -13.46
C GLU A 172 -3.18 4.11 -14.36
N TYR A 173 -3.83 3.43 -15.32
CA TYR A 173 -3.12 2.63 -16.33
C TYR A 173 -2.68 3.44 -17.55
N GLY A 174 -2.55 4.78 -17.38
CA GLY A 174 -1.94 5.68 -18.35
C GLY A 174 -2.86 6.12 -19.49
N GLY A 175 -4.19 5.96 -19.38
CA GLY A 175 -5.14 6.40 -20.39
C GLY A 175 -4.92 5.70 -21.74
N GLY A 176 -4.54 4.41 -21.70
CA GLY A 176 -4.22 3.63 -22.92
C GLY A 176 -2.79 3.84 -23.46
N ARG A 177 -1.93 4.51 -22.71
CA ARG A 177 -0.52 4.78 -23.06
C ARG A 177 0.40 4.09 -22.07
N PRO A 178 1.08 2.98 -22.46
CA PRO A 178 1.93 2.20 -21.54
C PRO A 178 3.04 3.03 -20.87
N GLU A 179 3.55 4.03 -21.55
CA GLU A 179 4.57 4.94 -21.03
C GLU A 179 4.06 5.88 -19.93
N ARG A 180 2.74 6.00 -19.76
CA ARG A 180 2.09 6.77 -18.69
C ARG A 180 1.52 5.91 -17.58
N LEU A 181 1.69 4.59 -17.62
CA LEU A 181 1.30 3.70 -16.53
C LEU A 181 2.00 4.17 -15.23
N HIS A 182 1.26 4.46 -14.16
CA HIS A 182 1.81 5.05 -12.95
C HIS A 182 2.93 4.19 -12.33
N SER A 183 2.75 2.88 -12.25
CA SER A 183 3.82 1.99 -11.77
C SER A 183 5.07 1.98 -12.68
N HIS A 184 4.91 2.25 -13.98
CA HIS A 184 6.04 2.44 -14.90
C HIS A 184 6.76 3.78 -14.64
N LEU A 185 6.01 4.86 -14.46
CA LEU A 185 6.59 6.17 -14.11
C LEU A 185 7.35 6.12 -12.79
N PHE A 186 6.83 5.38 -11.80
CA PHE A 186 7.57 5.16 -10.55
C PHE A 186 8.84 4.33 -10.76
N ALA A 187 8.79 3.30 -11.60
CA ALA A 187 9.99 2.53 -11.95
C ALA A 187 11.06 3.40 -12.63
N GLU A 188 10.65 4.32 -13.53
CA GLU A 188 11.56 5.30 -14.13
C GLU A 188 12.15 6.26 -13.09
N ALA A 189 11.31 6.74 -12.14
CA ALA A 189 11.77 7.58 -11.04
C ALA A 189 12.82 6.85 -10.17
N MET A 190 12.60 5.57 -9.83
CA MET A 190 13.57 4.75 -9.09
C MET A 190 14.90 4.60 -9.85
N ARG A 191 14.85 4.25 -11.15
CA ARG A 191 16.06 4.13 -11.99
C ARG A 191 16.81 5.45 -12.05
N ALA A 192 16.11 6.56 -12.26
CA ALA A 192 16.69 7.90 -12.27
C ALA A 192 17.30 8.29 -10.91
N ALA A 193 16.75 7.75 -9.82
CA ALA A 193 17.33 7.90 -8.49
C ALA A 193 18.51 6.96 -8.21
N GLY A 194 18.85 6.05 -9.13
CA GLY A 194 19.93 5.06 -8.97
C GLY A 194 19.52 3.83 -8.15
N LEU A 195 18.23 3.47 -8.15
CA LEU A 195 17.69 2.32 -7.42
C LEU A 195 17.30 1.18 -8.37
N ASP A 196 17.34 -0.04 -7.86
CA ASP A 196 16.76 -1.19 -8.55
C ASP A 196 15.23 -1.05 -8.55
N ALA A 197 14.63 -0.95 -9.72
CA ALA A 197 13.20 -0.84 -9.93
C ALA A 197 12.51 -2.20 -10.13
N THR A 198 13.20 -3.30 -9.85
CA THR A 198 12.57 -4.64 -9.87
C THR A 198 11.57 -4.75 -8.72
N TYR A 199 10.34 -5.18 -9.04
CA TYR A 199 9.31 -5.35 -8.01
C TYR A 199 9.78 -6.32 -6.91
N GLY A 200 9.64 -5.90 -5.65
CA GLY A 200 10.06 -6.68 -4.48
C GLY A 200 11.57 -6.61 -4.15
N ALA A 201 12.41 -5.94 -4.96
CA ALA A 201 13.86 -5.86 -4.71
C ALA A 201 14.21 -5.28 -3.32
N HIS A 202 13.38 -4.41 -2.79
CA HIS A 202 13.63 -3.72 -1.53
C HIS A 202 12.83 -4.25 -0.34
N VAL A 203 12.03 -5.32 -0.49
CA VAL A 203 11.15 -5.83 0.57
C VAL A 203 11.88 -6.14 1.87
N ASP A 204 13.11 -6.63 1.78
CA ASP A 204 13.92 -6.97 2.96
C ASP A 204 14.30 -5.76 3.83
N THR A 205 14.15 -4.53 3.33
CA THR A 205 14.45 -3.29 4.06
C THR A 205 13.20 -2.53 4.50
N VAL A 206 12.01 -3.00 4.10
CA VAL A 206 10.73 -2.34 4.42
C VAL A 206 10.31 -2.63 5.85
N ASP A 207 9.85 -1.61 6.57
CA ASP A 207 9.41 -1.74 7.97
C ASP A 207 8.02 -2.37 8.10
N ALA A 208 7.71 -2.89 9.29
CA ALA A 208 6.43 -3.52 9.57
C ALA A 208 5.21 -2.62 9.29
N PRO A 209 5.17 -1.33 9.64
CA PRO A 209 4.05 -0.45 9.32
C PRO A 209 3.82 -0.26 7.81
N THR A 210 4.88 -0.21 7.00
CA THR A 210 4.74 -0.13 5.54
C THR A 210 4.23 -1.45 4.95
N LEU A 211 4.68 -2.60 5.48
CA LEU A 211 4.11 -3.90 5.13
C LEU A 211 2.63 -3.99 5.52
N LEU A 212 2.25 -3.48 6.71
CA LEU A 212 0.86 -3.46 7.17
C LEU A 212 -0.03 -2.64 6.22
N SER A 213 0.38 -1.43 5.81
CA SER A 213 -0.37 -0.62 4.85
C SER A 213 -0.62 -1.38 3.54
N ASN A 214 0.39 -2.08 3.01
CA ASN A 214 0.23 -2.93 1.83
C ASN A 214 -0.68 -4.14 2.06
N ASN A 215 -0.55 -4.80 3.20
CA ASN A 215 -1.36 -5.98 3.53
C ASN A 215 -2.83 -5.63 3.72
N VAL A 216 -3.13 -4.43 4.21
CA VAL A 216 -4.50 -3.92 4.32
C VAL A 216 -5.16 -3.78 2.94
N MET A 217 -4.46 -3.22 1.96
CA MET A 217 -4.96 -3.15 0.57
C MET A 217 -5.22 -4.56 0.00
N ALA A 218 -4.29 -5.49 0.23
CA ALA A 218 -4.45 -6.87 -0.20
C ALA A 218 -5.63 -7.58 0.51
N LEU A 219 -5.79 -7.37 1.83
CA LEU A 219 -6.93 -7.89 2.60
C LEU A 219 -8.26 -7.42 2.01
N PHE A 220 -8.41 -6.10 1.81
CA PHE A 220 -9.66 -5.53 1.31
C PHE A 220 -9.91 -5.89 -0.15
N GLY A 221 -8.89 -5.85 -1.00
CA GLY A 221 -8.96 -6.17 -2.43
C GLY A 221 -9.06 -7.66 -2.75
N SER A 222 -8.92 -8.58 -1.77
CA SER A 222 -9.02 -10.03 -1.99
C SER A 222 -10.35 -10.63 -1.55
N GLN A 223 -11.20 -9.89 -0.84
CA GLN A 223 -12.42 -10.43 -0.23
C GLN A 223 -13.67 -9.62 -0.64
N ARG A 224 -14.57 -10.24 -1.41
CA ARG A 224 -15.82 -9.57 -1.87
C ARG A 224 -16.65 -8.96 -0.73
N ARG A 225 -16.66 -9.56 0.45
CA ARG A 225 -17.39 -9.03 1.62
C ARG A 225 -16.81 -7.68 2.10
N LEU A 226 -15.53 -7.42 1.86
CA LEU A 226 -14.82 -6.18 2.21
C LEU A 226 -14.74 -5.17 1.05
N ARG A 227 -15.55 -5.33 0.00
CA ARG A 227 -15.55 -4.41 -1.15
C ARG A 227 -15.79 -2.96 -0.76
N GLY A 228 -16.65 -2.71 0.25
CA GLY A 228 -16.85 -1.38 0.80
C GLY A 228 -15.58 -0.81 1.41
N ALA A 229 -14.84 -1.62 2.18
CA ALA A 229 -13.57 -1.20 2.78
C ALA A 229 -12.50 -0.92 1.70
N ALA A 230 -12.46 -1.70 0.61
CA ALA A 230 -11.57 -1.42 -0.50
C ALA A 230 -11.88 -0.07 -1.17
N LEU A 231 -13.16 0.24 -1.41
CA LEU A 231 -13.58 1.54 -1.98
C LEU A 231 -13.26 2.70 -1.04
N GLY A 232 -13.54 2.56 0.26
CA GLY A 232 -13.25 3.60 1.24
C GLY A 232 -11.74 3.83 1.41
N HIS A 233 -10.94 2.77 1.37
CA HIS A 233 -9.49 2.87 1.38
C HIS A 233 -8.97 3.66 0.18
N LEU A 234 -9.42 3.31 -1.02
CA LEU A 234 -9.09 4.05 -2.26
C LEU A 234 -9.49 5.52 -2.12
N ALA A 235 -10.70 5.81 -1.65
CA ALA A 235 -11.18 7.17 -1.52
C ALA A 235 -10.32 8.03 -0.59
N ALA A 236 -9.90 7.49 0.56
CA ALA A 236 -9.01 8.21 1.47
C ALA A 236 -7.60 8.37 0.89
N PHE A 237 -7.10 7.36 0.17
CA PHE A 237 -5.79 7.39 -0.47
C PHE A 237 -5.72 8.51 -1.52
N GLU A 238 -6.66 8.57 -2.45
CA GLU A 238 -6.76 9.61 -3.48
C GLU A 238 -6.96 11.01 -2.87
N ALA A 239 -7.85 11.13 -1.87
CA ALA A 239 -8.14 12.41 -1.23
C ALA A 239 -6.98 12.98 -0.39
N THR A 240 -5.94 12.20 -0.11
CA THR A 240 -4.80 12.64 0.71
C THR A 240 -3.48 12.72 -0.04
N SER A 241 -3.41 12.45 -1.33
CA SER A 241 -2.16 12.31 -2.10
C SER A 241 -1.62 13.62 -2.69
N THR A 242 -2.48 14.53 -3.14
CA THR A 242 -2.09 15.77 -3.87
C THR A 242 -1.05 16.63 -3.13
N ASP A 243 -1.27 16.99 -1.87
CA ASP A 243 -0.33 17.85 -1.12
C ASP A 243 0.96 17.13 -0.73
N PRO A 244 0.93 15.88 -0.27
CA PRO A 244 2.13 15.04 -0.15
C PRO A 244 2.94 14.95 -1.45
N CYS A 245 2.33 14.64 -2.57
CA CYS A 245 3.04 14.52 -3.86
C CYS A 245 3.71 15.83 -4.26
N ARG A 246 3.04 16.96 -4.11
CA ARG A 246 3.64 18.29 -4.36
C ARG A 246 4.87 18.54 -3.48
N ARG A 247 4.84 18.16 -2.20
CA ARG A 247 5.98 18.31 -1.29
C ARG A 247 7.13 17.39 -1.65
N ILE A 248 6.83 16.15 -2.03
CA ILE A 248 7.84 15.16 -2.41
C ILE A 248 8.53 15.58 -3.71
N ALA A 249 7.77 16.04 -4.73
CA ALA A 249 8.33 16.58 -5.97
C ALA A 249 9.32 17.73 -5.69
N ALA A 250 8.90 18.73 -4.89
CA ALA A 250 9.78 19.85 -4.50
C ALA A 250 11.02 19.38 -3.71
N GLY A 251 10.91 18.31 -2.92
CA GLY A 251 12.04 17.70 -2.23
C GLY A 251 13.01 17.02 -3.19
N ALA A 252 12.50 16.29 -4.19
CA ALA A 252 13.32 15.64 -5.22
C ALA A 252 14.11 16.65 -6.05
N GLU A 253 13.48 17.75 -6.45
CA GLU A 253 14.12 18.87 -7.14
C GLU A 253 15.21 19.52 -6.28
N ARG A 254 14.90 19.79 -5.02
CA ARG A 254 15.85 20.40 -4.06
C ARG A 254 17.12 19.59 -3.89
N VAL A 255 17.03 18.26 -3.83
CA VAL A 255 18.23 17.39 -3.67
C VAL A 255 18.91 17.07 -5.01
N GLY A 256 18.41 17.62 -6.12
CA GLY A 256 19.04 17.53 -7.45
C GLY A 256 18.89 16.16 -8.11
N PHE A 257 17.77 15.47 -7.91
CA PHE A 257 17.43 14.30 -8.71
C PHE A 257 17.12 14.69 -10.17
N PRO A 258 17.30 13.75 -11.13
CA PRO A 258 16.79 13.93 -12.49
C PRO A 258 15.28 14.20 -12.49
N GLU A 259 14.81 14.92 -13.53
CA GLU A 259 13.40 15.34 -13.69
C GLU A 259 12.41 14.18 -13.53
N ALA A 260 12.74 12.98 -14.01
CA ALA A 260 11.88 11.80 -13.92
C ALA A 260 11.44 11.46 -12.47
N VAL A 261 12.25 11.82 -11.45
CA VAL A 261 11.88 11.58 -10.05
C VAL A 261 10.76 12.52 -9.61
N ALA A 262 10.82 13.79 -9.97
CA ALA A 262 9.78 14.76 -9.66
C ALA A 262 8.54 14.56 -10.54
N ALA A 263 8.72 14.18 -11.80
CA ALA A 263 7.66 14.00 -12.78
C ALA A 263 6.59 12.98 -12.33
N TYR A 264 7.01 11.87 -11.73
CA TYR A 264 6.07 10.89 -11.16
C TYR A 264 5.12 11.54 -10.14
N PHE A 265 5.65 12.34 -9.24
CA PHE A 265 4.84 13.01 -8.21
C PHE A 265 4.02 14.17 -8.78
N HIS A 266 4.49 14.85 -9.82
CA HIS A 266 3.72 15.89 -10.53
C HIS A 266 2.52 15.30 -11.27
N GLU A 267 2.65 14.10 -11.88
CA GLU A 267 1.52 13.39 -12.49
C GLU A 267 0.38 13.21 -11.49
N HIS A 268 0.70 12.77 -10.25
CA HIS A 268 -0.30 12.61 -9.19
C HIS A 268 -0.91 13.94 -8.73
N VAL A 269 -0.16 15.03 -8.72
CA VAL A 269 -0.73 16.37 -8.39
C VAL A 269 -1.81 16.78 -9.38
N GLU A 270 -1.67 16.41 -10.66
CA GLU A 270 -2.65 16.71 -11.70
C GLU A 270 -3.85 15.75 -11.68
N ALA A 271 -3.59 14.45 -11.58
CA ALA A 271 -4.60 13.41 -11.60
C ALA A 271 -5.50 13.45 -10.35
N ASP A 272 -4.92 13.51 -9.16
CA ASP A 272 -5.64 13.36 -7.90
C ASP A 272 -6.59 14.53 -7.59
N ALA A 273 -6.35 15.69 -8.17
CA ALA A 273 -7.29 16.82 -8.07
C ALA A 273 -8.67 16.51 -8.70
N VAL A 274 -8.71 15.60 -9.69
CA VAL A 274 -9.94 15.10 -10.31
C VAL A 274 -10.41 13.84 -9.62
N HIS A 275 -9.49 12.91 -9.31
CA HIS A 275 -9.78 11.63 -8.71
C HIS A 275 -10.47 11.77 -7.35
N GLU A 276 -10.12 12.75 -6.51
CA GLU A 276 -10.79 13.00 -5.23
C GLU A 276 -12.31 13.10 -5.38
N GLN A 277 -12.79 13.86 -6.35
CA GLN A 277 -14.23 14.03 -6.57
C GLN A 277 -14.86 12.73 -7.08
N VAL A 278 -14.20 12.03 -7.97
CA VAL A 278 -14.65 10.75 -8.54
C VAL A 278 -14.77 9.70 -7.43
N VAL A 279 -13.74 9.54 -6.58
CA VAL A 279 -13.76 8.49 -5.54
C VAL A 279 -14.79 8.77 -4.45
N LEU A 280 -14.94 10.02 -4.05
CA LEU A 280 -15.90 10.41 -3.00
C LEU A 280 -17.35 10.32 -3.50
N GLY A 281 -17.65 10.99 -4.61
CA GLY A 281 -19.01 11.14 -5.13
C GLY A 281 -19.46 9.98 -6.00
N ASP A 282 -18.71 9.75 -7.08
CA ASP A 282 -19.16 8.87 -8.15
C ASP A 282 -18.88 7.40 -7.84
N ILE A 283 -17.85 7.07 -7.05
CA ILE A 283 -17.57 5.71 -6.61
C ILE A 283 -18.26 5.43 -5.27
N CYS A 284 -17.75 6.00 -4.15
CA CYS A 284 -18.28 5.67 -2.81
C CYS A 284 -19.73 6.11 -2.63
N GLY A 285 -20.06 7.34 -3.03
CA GLY A 285 -21.43 7.86 -2.90
C GLY A 285 -22.45 7.02 -3.65
N THR A 286 -22.19 6.67 -4.91
CA THR A 286 -23.13 5.88 -5.72
C THR A 286 -23.14 4.41 -5.32
N ALA A 287 -22.00 3.83 -4.90
CA ALA A 287 -21.95 2.46 -4.41
C ALA A 287 -22.80 2.28 -3.13
N VAL A 288 -22.71 3.20 -2.16
CA VAL A 288 -23.53 3.15 -0.94
C VAL A 288 -25.00 3.47 -1.23
N ALA A 289 -25.29 4.36 -2.18
CA ALA A 289 -26.68 4.61 -2.58
C ALA A 289 -27.33 3.35 -3.20
N ALA A 290 -26.56 2.54 -3.91
CA ALA A 290 -27.02 1.27 -4.49
C ALA A 290 -27.09 0.13 -3.46
N ASP A 291 -26.18 0.09 -2.50
CA ASP A 291 -26.10 -0.92 -1.44
C ASP A 291 -25.74 -0.26 -0.09
N PRO A 292 -26.70 0.26 0.65
CA PRO A 292 -26.46 0.93 1.94
C PRO A 292 -25.76 0.04 2.98
N ALA A 293 -25.80 -1.28 2.83
CA ALA A 293 -25.17 -2.21 3.77
C ALA A 293 -23.64 -2.15 3.78
N ILE A 294 -23.02 -1.58 2.75
CA ILE A 294 -21.55 -1.44 2.68
C ILE A 294 -21.02 -0.15 3.32
N GLU A 295 -21.87 0.76 3.77
CA GLU A 295 -21.46 2.07 4.27
C GLU A 295 -20.45 1.97 5.42
N ASP A 296 -20.73 1.09 6.40
CA ASP A 296 -19.84 0.89 7.53
C ASP A 296 -18.47 0.38 7.11
N ASP A 297 -18.43 -0.47 6.10
CA ASP A 297 -17.16 -0.94 5.55
C ASP A 297 -16.44 0.15 4.75
N VAL A 298 -17.15 1.03 4.03
CA VAL A 298 -16.54 2.18 3.35
C VAL A 298 -15.84 3.10 4.37
N LEU A 299 -16.52 3.42 5.47
CA LEU A 299 -15.91 4.23 6.53
C LEU A 299 -14.75 3.52 7.23
N LEU A 300 -14.87 2.21 7.47
CA LEU A 300 -13.77 1.38 7.96
C LEU A 300 -12.55 1.49 7.05
N GLY A 301 -12.74 1.34 5.75
CA GLY A 301 -11.66 1.39 4.77
C GLY A 301 -10.95 2.74 4.74
N ALA A 302 -11.72 3.83 4.73
CA ALA A 302 -11.17 5.18 4.76
C ALA A 302 -10.39 5.46 6.06
N ALA A 303 -10.98 5.17 7.21
CA ALA A 303 -10.30 5.34 8.50
C ALA A 303 -9.04 4.46 8.63
N THR A 304 -9.09 3.23 8.09
CA THR A 304 -7.94 2.32 8.10
C THR A 304 -6.80 2.86 7.24
N CYS A 305 -7.08 3.33 6.03
CA CYS A 305 -6.08 3.96 5.16
C CYS A 305 -5.33 5.07 5.90
N LEU A 306 -6.08 6.03 6.45
CA LEU A 306 -5.50 7.17 7.17
C LEU A 306 -4.65 6.74 8.37
N LEU A 307 -5.11 5.73 9.12
CA LEU A 307 -4.42 5.21 10.28
C LEU A 307 -3.10 4.53 9.92
N VAL A 308 -3.14 3.56 9.00
CA VAL A 308 -1.95 2.74 8.69
C VAL A 308 -0.91 3.53 7.88
N ASP A 309 -1.34 4.46 7.03
CA ASP A 309 -0.43 5.33 6.29
C ASP A 309 0.24 6.36 7.20
N ALA A 310 -0.48 6.89 8.20
CA ALA A 310 0.13 7.75 9.22
C ALA A 310 1.18 6.99 10.04
N GLU A 311 0.91 5.73 10.43
CA GLU A 311 1.87 4.88 11.15
C GLU A 311 3.10 4.56 10.30
N ALA A 312 2.91 4.21 9.03
CA ALA A 312 4.00 3.94 8.09
C ALA A 312 4.86 5.20 7.86
N ALA A 313 4.21 6.35 7.65
CA ALA A 313 4.90 7.62 7.47
C ALA A 313 5.67 8.06 8.72
N GLN A 314 5.11 7.86 9.92
CA GLN A 314 5.78 8.17 11.17
C GLN A 314 7.00 7.26 11.39
N ALA A 315 6.85 5.95 11.21
CA ALA A 315 7.95 5.01 11.38
C ALA A 315 9.11 5.29 10.42
N LEU A 316 8.80 5.55 9.15
CA LEU A 316 9.82 5.92 8.17
C LEU A 316 10.48 7.25 8.50
N HIS A 317 9.70 8.27 8.92
CA HIS A 317 10.25 9.56 9.37
C HIS A 317 11.22 9.38 10.52
N ASP A 318 10.85 8.63 11.55
CA ASP A 318 11.68 8.39 12.72
C ASP A 318 12.97 7.66 12.35
N ARG A 319 12.90 6.68 11.45
CA ARG A 319 14.07 6.01 10.89
C ARG A 319 15.00 6.98 10.16
N LEU A 320 14.46 7.85 9.30
CA LEU A 320 15.27 8.83 8.55
C LEU A 320 15.91 9.90 9.41
N VAL A 321 15.26 10.30 10.50
CA VAL A 321 15.72 11.42 11.35
C VAL A 321 16.58 10.93 12.51
N THR A 322 16.26 9.78 13.12
CA THR A 322 16.91 9.31 14.36
C THR A 322 18.01 8.30 14.11
N GLU A 323 17.95 7.54 13.03
CA GLU A 323 19.00 6.59 12.68
C GLU A 323 20.17 7.29 11.99
N GLN A 324 21.20 7.67 12.74
CA GLN A 324 22.56 7.94 12.25
C GLN A 324 23.27 6.63 11.79
N ARG A 325 22.54 5.57 11.44
CA ARG A 325 23.11 4.34 10.92
C ARG A 325 23.47 4.52 9.44
N PRO A 326 24.57 3.91 8.96
CA PRO A 326 24.83 3.83 7.53
C PRO A 326 23.60 3.19 6.87
N ALA A 327 23.08 3.84 5.84
CA ALA A 327 21.92 3.36 5.08
C ALA A 327 22.11 1.87 4.76
N PRO A 328 21.04 1.04 4.86
CA PRO A 328 21.10 -0.32 4.35
C PRO A 328 21.61 -0.26 2.91
N VAL A 329 22.46 -1.23 2.52
CA VAL A 329 22.99 -1.28 1.15
C VAL A 329 21.79 -1.37 0.21
N LEU A 330 21.37 -0.23 -0.30
CA LEU A 330 20.36 -0.17 -1.35
C LEU A 330 20.95 -0.86 -2.59
N CYS A 331 20.17 -1.71 -3.25
CA CYS A 331 20.60 -2.28 -4.53
C CYS A 331 20.75 -1.14 -5.54
N VAL A 332 21.95 -0.61 -5.67
CA VAL A 332 22.30 0.39 -6.68
C VAL A 332 22.65 -0.38 -7.94
N VAL A 333 22.02 -0.01 -9.06
CA VAL A 333 22.36 -0.57 -10.36
C VAL A 333 23.76 -0.05 -10.74
N ASP A 334 24.70 -0.96 -10.91
CA ASP A 334 26.04 -0.64 -11.39
C ASP A 334 25.95 -0.27 -12.89
N THR A 335 25.88 1.01 -13.18
CA THR A 335 25.71 1.54 -14.54
C THR A 335 26.94 1.33 -15.44
N GLU A 336 28.06 0.83 -14.91
CA GLU A 336 29.28 0.61 -15.68
C GLU A 336 29.28 -0.69 -16.52
N ARG A 337 28.32 -1.61 -16.34
CA ARG A 337 28.24 -2.87 -17.09
C ARG A 337 27.46 -2.81 -18.42
N ALA A 338 26.84 -1.68 -18.74
CA ALA A 338 26.02 -1.54 -19.97
C ALA A 338 26.80 -0.94 -21.17
N ALA A 339 28.11 -0.76 -21.08
CA ALA A 339 28.94 -0.16 -22.12
C ALA A 339 30.08 -1.09 -22.60
N SER A 340 29.85 -2.41 -22.61
CA SER A 340 30.75 -3.35 -23.25
C SER A 340 30.01 -4.36 -24.11
#